data_9c14d4b84f63e4454e184770e182b422
#
_entry.id   9c14d4b84f63e4454e184770e182b422
#
_cell.length_a   1.000
_cell.length_b   1.000
_cell.length_c   1.000
_cell.angle_alpha   90.00
_cell.angle_beta   90.00
_cell.angle_gamma   90.00
#
_symmetry.space_group_name_H-M   'P 1'
#
loop_
_entity.id
_entity.type
_entity.pdbx_description
1 polymer ?
#
loop_
_entity_poly.entity_id
_entity_poly.type
_entity_poly.pdbx_seq_one_letter_code
_entity_poly.pdbx_strand_id
1 'polypeptide(L)'
;LATFLDALVSHYVLDNGKLIVAHAGMKEELQGRGSGKVREFALYGETTGETDEFGLPVRYNWAAEYRGSASVVCGHTPVPEPEWLNRTINVDTGCVFGGKLTALRYPENEFVSVKAKRTYCEPARPFLPDDSRLSSLSAQQLHDDILDADDVLGKRIISTRLQHNVTIREENATAALEVMSRFAANPKWLIYLPPTMSPCETSNEPGLLEHPAEAFAYFRSQGVSQVVCEEKHMGSRAVVVICRDEDSARQRFGVADGET
;
A
#
# COMPACT_ATOMS: atom_id res chain seq x y z
N LEU A 1 -23.82 -30.22 16.80
CA LEU A 1 -23.55 -28.98 16.07
C LEU A 1 -22.54 -28.12 16.83
N ALA A 2 -22.77 -27.80 18.12
CA ALA A 2 -21.85 -26.97 18.92
C ALA A 2 -20.40 -27.52 18.91
N THR A 3 -20.21 -28.80 19.19
CA THR A 3 -18.89 -29.45 19.15
C THR A 3 -18.22 -29.38 17.78
N PHE A 4 -18.98 -29.48 16.70
CA PHE A 4 -18.46 -29.33 15.34
C PHE A 4 -17.99 -27.89 15.10
N LEU A 5 -18.80 -26.90 15.45
CA LEU A 5 -18.47 -25.48 15.28
C LEU A 5 -17.26 -25.08 16.13
N ASP A 6 -17.15 -25.62 17.33
CA ASP A 6 -16.01 -25.35 18.23
C ASP A 6 -14.69 -25.94 17.70
N ALA A 7 -14.77 -27.04 16.97
CA ALA A 7 -13.62 -27.70 16.35
C ALA A 7 -13.13 -27.01 15.06
N LEU A 8 -13.87 -26.04 14.50
CA LEU A 8 -13.44 -25.31 13.30
C LEU A 8 -12.25 -24.40 13.61
N VAL A 9 -11.34 -24.30 12.65
CA VAL A 9 -10.19 -23.38 12.74
C VAL A 9 -10.66 -21.93 12.76
N SER A 10 -9.94 -21.07 13.48
CA SER A 10 -10.26 -19.63 13.53
C SER A 10 -9.85 -18.90 12.25
N HIS A 11 -8.75 -19.32 11.63
CA HIS A 11 -8.21 -18.74 10.39
C HIS A 11 -7.30 -19.75 9.69
N TYR A 12 -7.00 -19.50 8.43
CA TYR A 12 -6.04 -20.25 7.63
C TYR A 12 -4.77 -19.46 7.43
N VAL A 13 -3.63 -20.13 7.54
CA VAL A 13 -2.30 -19.65 7.16
C VAL A 13 -1.87 -20.45 5.93
N LEU A 14 -1.76 -19.79 4.80
CA LEU A 14 -1.52 -20.41 3.50
C LEU A 14 -0.24 -19.85 2.87
N ASP A 15 0.25 -20.52 1.82
CA ASP A 15 1.44 -20.12 1.05
C ASP A 15 2.64 -19.73 1.94
N ASN A 16 3.00 -20.63 2.86
CA ASN A 16 4.12 -20.43 3.79
C ASN A 16 4.04 -19.12 4.59
N GLY A 17 2.82 -18.73 4.98
CA GLY A 17 2.60 -17.54 5.79
C GLY A 17 2.41 -16.25 4.97
N LYS A 18 2.32 -16.31 3.65
CA LYS A 18 2.10 -15.13 2.81
C LYS A 18 0.63 -14.76 2.66
N LEU A 19 -0.27 -15.71 2.91
CA LEU A 19 -1.71 -15.49 2.81
C LEU A 19 -2.41 -15.96 4.07
N ILE A 20 -3.21 -15.07 4.66
CA ILE A 20 -4.06 -15.32 5.81
C ILE A 20 -5.52 -15.18 5.36
N VAL A 21 -6.37 -16.11 5.77
CA VAL A 21 -7.82 -16.03 5.51
C VAL A 21 -8.54 -16.16 6.84
N ALA A 22 -9.34 -15.17 7.19
CA ALA A 22 -10.14 -15.14 8.41
C ALA A 22 -11.49 -14.48 8.15
N HIS A 23 -12.53 -14.78 8.97
CA HIS A 23 -13.85 -14.25 8.73
C HIS A 23 -13.92 -12.72 8.86
N ALA A 24 -13.47 -12.14 9.99
CA ALA A 24 -13.54 -10.69 10.23
C ALA A 24 -12.18 -9.98 10.11
N GLY A 25 -11.08 -10.73 9.99
CA GLY A 25 -9.73 -10.20 9.89
C GLY A 25 -8.72 -10.91 10.77
N MET A 26 -7.44 -10.50 10.68
CA MET A 26 -6.37 -11.08 11.48
C MET A 26 -5.19 -10.12 11.60
N LYS A 27 -4.95 -9.61 12.81
CA LYS A 27 -3.75 -8.80 13.12
C LYS A 27 -2.49 -9.66 13.04
N GLU A 28 -1.33 -9.07 12.69
CA GLU A 28 -0.08 -9.80 12.49
C GLU A 28 0.33 -10.63 13.71
N GLU A 29 0.23 -10.05 14.89
CA GLU A 29 0.62 -10.71 16.15
C GLU A 29 -0.28 -11.89 16.53
N LEU A 30 -1.45 -12.05 15.89
CA LEU A 30 -2.39 -13.14 16.13
C LEU A 30 -2.27 -14.29 15.12
N GLN A 31 -1.57 -14.08 14.02
CA GLN A 31 -1.46 -15.03 12.91
C GLN A 31 -0.79 -16.33 13.34
N GLY A 32 -1.34 -17.46 12.94
CA GLY A 32 -0.82 -18.79 13.23
C GLY A 32 -0.95 -19.20 14.72
N ARG A 33 -1.62 -18.41 15.55
CA ARG A 33 -1.82 -18.72 16.97
C ARG A 33 -3.21 -19.28 17.22
N GLY A 34 -3.34 -20.13 18.26
CA GLY A 34 -4.62 -20.71 18.71
C GLY A 34 -4.93 -20.26 20.13
N SER A 35 -5.98 -19.45 20.29
CA SER A 35 -6.53 -19.10 21.60
C SER A 35 -7.95 -18.56 21.46
N GLY A 36 -8.69 -18.46 22.56
CA GLY A 36 -10.02 -17.83 22.56
C GLY A 36 -9.99 -16.39 22.03
N LYS A 37 -9.00 -15.59 22.43
CA LYS A 37 -8.82 -14.22 21.93
C LYS A 37 -8.58 -14.16 20.43
N VAL A 38 -7.75 -15.06 19.89
CA VAL A 38 -7.49 -15.15 18.44
C VAL A 38 -8.78 -15.52 17.70
N ARG A 39 -9.53 -16.49 18.23
CA ARG A 39 -10.81 -16.91 17.62
C ARG A 39 -11.85 -15.79 17.66
N GLU A 40 -11.94 -15.08 18.76
CA GLU A 40 -12.84 -13.92 18.92
C GLU A 40 -12.54 -12.83 17.89
N PHE A 41 -11.27 -12.45 17.76
CA PHE A 41 -10.86 -11.47 16.75
C PHE A 41 -11.12 -11.97 15.34
N ALA A 42 -10.80 -13.22 15.02
CA ALA A 42 -11.02 -13.81 13.70
C ALA A 42 -12.50 -13.82 13.28
N LEU A 43 -13.41 -13.98 14.23
CA LEU A 43 -14.85 -14.07 13.98
C LEU A 43 -15.57 -12.72 13.99
N TYR A 44 -15.15 -11.81 14.88
CA TYR A 44 -15.89 -10.58 15.16
C TYR A 44 -15.09 -9.30 14.92
N GLY A 45 -13.77 -9.38 14.73
CA GLY A 45 -12.90 -8.22 14.72
C GLY A 45 -12.79 -7.58 16.12
N GLU A 46 -12.43 -6.31 16.15
CA GLU A 46 -12.33 -5.51 17.38
C GLU A 46 -13.37 -4.39 17.36
N THR A 47 -14.05 -4.19 18.48
CA THR A 47 -15.10 -3.18 18.61
C THR A 47 -14.73 -2.15 19.67
N THR A 48 -15.22 -0.92 19.52
CA THR A 48 -15.03 0.17 20.49
C THR A 48 -15.87 -0.05 21.78
N GLY A 49 -16.83 -0.97 21.74
CA GLY A 49 -17.83 -1.15 22.80
C GLY A 49 -19.07 -0.26 22.61
N GLU A 50 -19.05 0.62 21.61
CA GLU A 50 -20.18 1.49 21.26
C GLU A 50 -21.05 0.84 20.18
N THR A 51 -22.27 1.35 20.03
CA THR A 51 -23.20 0.99 18.94
C THR A 51 -23.53 2.25 18.13
N ASP A 52 -23.67 2.05 16.82
CA ASP A 52 -24.10 3.11 15.90
C ASP A 52 -25.62 3.41 16.00
N GLU A 53 -26.09 4.37 15.24
CA GLU A 53 -27.50 4.77 15.18
C GLU A 53 -28.45 3.64 14.73
N PHE A 54 -27.90 2.58 14.10
CA PHE A 54 -28.63 1.40 13.64
C PHE A 54 -28.56 0.25 14.66
N GLY A 55 -27.91 0.45 15.82
CA GLY A 55 -27.72 -0.56 16.86
C GLY A 55 -26.63 -1.59 16.53
N LEU A 56 -25.78 -1.31 15.54
CA LEU A 56 -24.66 -2.17 15.17
C LEU A 56 -23.39 -1.78 15.93
N PRO A 57 -22.52 -2.75 16.31
CA PRO A 57 -21.27 -2.45 16.98
C PRO A 57 -20.36 -1.57 16.12
N VAL A 58 -19.82 -0.51 16.71
CA VAL A 58 -18.77 0.30 16.08
C VAL A 58 -17.46 -0.48 16.14
N ARG A 59 -16.78 -0.61 15.00
CA ARG A 59 -15.56 -1.41 14.86
C ARG A 59 -14.34 -0.53 14.65
N TYR A 60 -13.23 -0.97 15.23
CA TYR A 60 -11.92 -0.41 14.88
C TYR A 60 -11.54 -0.80 13.45
N ASN A 61 -10.96 0.15 12.71
CA ASN A 61 -10.38 -0.11 11.40
C ASN A 61 -8.97 -0.70 11.56
N TRP A 62 -8.89 -1.95 12.00
CA TRP A 62 -7.63 -2.66 12.20
C TRP A 62 -6.78 -2.74 10.92
N ALA A 63 -7.43 -2.68 9.74
CA ALA A 63 -6.76 -2.72 8.44
C ALA A 63 -5.89 -1.50 8.21
N ALA A 64 -6.30 -0.32 8.68
CA ALA A 64 -5.50 0.91 8.60
C ALA A 64 -4.19 0.81 9.41
N GLU A 65 -4.23 0.07 10.52
CA GLU A 65 -3.06 -0.14 11.38
C GLU A 65 -2.22 -1.36 10.98
N TYR A 66 -2.68 -2.17 10.03
CA TYR A 66 -1.97 -3.38 9.63
C TYR A 66 -0.65 -3.07 8.94
N ARG A 67 0.45 -3.65 9.44
CA ARG A 67 1.82 -3.50 8.92
C ARG A 67 2.48 -4.85 8.60
N GLY A 68 1.72 -5.94 8.68
CA GLY A 68 2.20 -7.29 8.45
C GLY A 68 2.66 -7.55 7.01
N SER A 69 3.49 -8.55 6.85
CA SER A 69 4.02 -8.97 5.55
C SER A 69 3.06 -9.84 4.75
N ALA A 70 2.15 -10.55 5.42
CA ALA A 70 1.16 -11.41 4.80
C ALA A 70 0.01 -10.61 4.21
N SER A 71 -0.57 -11.11 3.12
CA SER A 71 -1.88 -10.63 2.65
C SER A 71 -2.99 -11.22 3.52
N VAL A 72 -3.95 -10.40 3.96
CA VAL A 72 -5.09 -10.87 4.76
C VAL A 72 -6.38 -10.70 3.99
N VAL A 73 -7.09 -11.80 3.78
CA VAL A 73 -8.41 -11.81 3.14
C VAL A 73 -9.48 -12.04 4.20
N CYS A 74 -10.46 -11.14 4.24
CA CYS A 74 -11.54 -11.19 5.22
C CYS A 74 -12.89 -10.76 4.63
N GLY A 75 -13.91 -10.72 5.47
CA GLY A 75 -15.27 -10.27 5.18
C GLY A 75 -15.95 -9.71 6.42
N HIS A 76 -17.17 -10.21 6.73
CA HIS A 76 -17.95 -9.91 7.92
C HIS A 76 -18.61 -8.52 7.96
N THR A 77 -17.89 -7.48 7.58
CA THR A 77 -18.44 -6.13 7.48
C THR A 77 -18.59 -5.80 6.00
N PRO A 78 -19.79 -5.87 5.43
CA PRO A 78 -19.99 -5.72 4.01
C PRO A 78 -19.50 -4.37 3.49
N VAL A 79 -18.84 -4.40 2.33
CA VAL A 79 -18.35 -3.22 1.60
C VAL A 79 -18.97 -3.20 0.19
N PRO A 80 -19.19 -2.02 -0.42
CA PRO A 80 -19.75 -1.95 -1.78
C PRO A 80 -18.84 -2.60 -2.84
N GLU A 81 -17.55 -2.33 -2.75
CA GLU A 81 -16.50 -2.87 -3.63
C GLU A 81 -15.30 -3.31 -2.78
N PRO A 82 -14.58 -4.36 -3.22
CA PRO A 82 -13.36 -4.79 -2.53
C PRO A 82 -12.22 -3.83 -2.85
N GLU A 83 -11.60 -3.29 -1.81
CA GLU A 83 -10.44 -2.40 -1.94
C GLU A 83 -9.30 -2.88 -1.04
N TRP A 84 -8.09 -2.83 -1.55
CA TRP A 84 -6.90 -3.11 -0.77
C TRP A 84 -6.58 -1.97 0.18
N LEU A 85 -6.25 -2.31 1.43
CA LEU A 85 -5.72 -1.39 2.43
C LEU A 85 -4.61 -2.11 3.22
N ASN A 86 -3.38 -1.62 3.13
CA ASN A 86 -2.22 -2.16 3.85
C ASN A 86 -2.07 -3.69 3.75
N ARG A 87 -2.20 -4.27 2.56
CA ARG A 87 -2.21 -5.72 2.29
C ARG A 87 -3.39 -6.48 2.89
N THR A 88 -4.42 -5.81 3.32
CA THR A 88 -5.67 -6.44 3.71
C THR A 88 -6.75 -6.19 2.67
N ILE A 89 -7.68 -7.12 2.53
CA ILE A 89 -8.77 -7.02 1.58
C ILE A 89 -10.04 -7.61 2.17
N ASN A 90 -11.12 -6.85 2.10
CA ASN A 90 -12.45 -7.33 2.45
C ASN A 90 -13.20 -7.73 1.16
N VAL A 91 -13.56 -9.01 1.04
CA VAL A 91 -14.26 -9.56 -0.13
C VAL A 91 -15.77 -9.77 0.11
N ASP A 92 -16.27 -9.41 1.30
CA ASP A 92 -17.71 -9.46 1.58
C ASP A 92 -18.39 -8.25 0.93
N THR A 93 -18.85 -8.42 -0.28
CA THR A 93 -19.55 -7.40 -1.05
C THR A 93 -21.08 -7.52 -0.92
N GLY A 94 -21.55 -8.00 0.23
CA GLY A 94 -22.94 -7.96 0.65
C GLY A 94 -23.91 -8.75 -0.22
N CYS A 95 -23.52 -9.92 -0.71
CA CYS A 95 -24.38 -10.73 -1.59
C CYS A 95 -25.78 -10.98 -1.01
N VAL A 96 -25.87 -11.22 0.30
CA VAL A 96 -27.15 -11.45 1.00
C VAL A 96 -28.06 -10.21 0.98
N PHE A 97 -27.47 -9.04 0.91
CA PHE A 97 -28.15 -7.73 0.87
C PHE A 97 -28.39 -7.19 -0.55
N GLY A 98 -28.23 -8.04 -1.58
CA GLY A 98 -28.43 -7.65 -2.97
C GLY A 98 -27.19 -7.12 -3.69
N GLY A 99 -26.03 -7.13 -3.04
CA GLY A 99 -24.74 -6.79 -3.62
C GLY A 99 -24.16 -7.87 -4.54
N LYS A 100 -22.91 -8.24 -4.35
CA LYS A 100 -22.20 -9.24 -5.17
C LYS A 100 -21.66 -10.36 -4.29
N LEU A 101 -21.47 -11.54 -4.87
CA LEU A 101 -20.62 -12.59 -4.34
C LEU A 101 -19.25 -12.42 -5.00
N THR A 102 -18.27 -12.02 -4.21
CA THR A 102 -16.92 -11.70 -4.70
C THR A 102 -15.90 -12.71 -4.19
N ALA A 103 -14.99 -13.10 -5.05
CA ALA A 103 -13.86 -13.96 -4.75
C ALA A 103 -12.55 -13.31 -5.21
N LEU A 104 -11.49 -13.50 -4.43
CA LEU A 104 -10.13 -13.17 -4.80
C LEU A 104 -9.45 -14.43 -5.37
N ARG A 105 -8.88 -14.31 -6.57
CA ARG A 105 -7.98 -15.32 -7.14
C ARG A 105 -6.56 -15.04 -6.66
N TYR A 106 -5.97 -16.01 -6.02
CA TYR A 106 -4.60 -15.93 -5.52
C TYR A 106 -3.72 -16.94 -6.25
N PRO A 107 -2.48 -16.62 -6.66
CA PRO A 107 -1.73 -15.40 -6.34
C PRO A 107 -1.94 -14.22 -7.31
N GLU A 108 -2.80 -14.31 -8.30
CA GLU A 108 -2.99 -13.33 -9.36
C GLU A 108 -3.54 -11.99 -8.83
N ASN A 109 -4.17 -11.98 -7.65
CA ASN A 109 -4.83 -10.83 -7.04
C ASN A 109 -5.96 -10.24 -7.90
N GLU A 110 -6.64 -11.10 -8.64
CA GLU A 110 -7.78 -10.73 -9.47
C GLU A 110 -9.10 -10.96 -8.75
N PHE A 111 -10.05 -10.03 -8.90
CA PHE A 111 -11.40 -10.20 -8.37
C PHE A 111 -12.32 -10.80 -9.42
N VAL A 112 -13.14 -11.77 -8.97
CA VAL A 112 -14.24 -12.32 -9.75
C VAL A 112 -15.50 -12.13 -8.94
N SER A 113 -16.51 -11.47 -9.53
CA SER A 113 -17.75 -11.16 -8.85
C SER A 113 -18.96 -11.60 -9.65
N VAL A 114 -20.01 -12.03 -8.94
CA VAL A 114 -21.32 -12.34 -9.51
C VAL A 114 -22.38 -11.56 -8.74
N LYS A 115 -23.21 -10.80 -9.44
CA LYS A 115 -24.29 -10.03 -8.82
C LYS A 115 -25.30 -10.95 -8.17
N ALA A 116 -25.79 -10.60 -6.99
CA ALA A 116 -26.90 -11.30 -6.33
C ALA A 116 -28.13 -11.28 -7.22
N LYS A 117 -28.87 -12.41 -7.23
CA LYS A 117 -30.12 -12.52 -8.02
C LYS A 117 -31.25 -11.69 -7.43
N ARG A 118 -31.22 -11.43 -6.14
CA ARG A 118 -32.19 -10.61 -5.38
C ARG A 118 -31.59 -10.22 -4.03
N THR A 119 -32.23 -9.33 -3.32
CA THR A 119 -32.00 -9.12 -1.89
C THR A 119 -32.61 -10.30 -1.12
N TYR A 120 -31.79 -10.98 -0.32
CA TYR A 120 -32.20 -12.14 0.49
C TYR A 120 -32.53 -11.74 1.93
N CYS A 121 -31.93 -10.65 2.39
CA CYS A 121 -32.16 -10.07 3.71
C CYS A 121 -32.01 -8.55 3.59
N GLU A 122 -32.88 -7.80 4.23
CA GLU A 122 -32.73 -6.35 4.32
C GLU A 122 -31.62 -6.02 5.31
N PRO A 123 -30.65 -5.16 4.94
CA PRO A 123 -29.59 -4.76 5.85
C PRO A 123 -30.11 -3.84 6.93
N ALA A 124 -29.54 -3.92 8.15
CA ALA A 124 -29.93 -3.03 9.25
C ALA A 124 -29.56 -1.55 8.97
N ARG A 125 -28.55 -1.29 8.15
CA ARG A 125 -28.19 0.04 7.64
C ARG A 125 -28.09 0.01 6.12
N PRO A 126 -28.31 1.14 5.41
CA PRO A 126 -28.10 1.20 3.97
C PRO A 126 -26.71 0.68 3.59
N PHE A 127 -26.67 -0.30 2.69
CA PHE A 127 -25.43 -0.99 2.32
C PHE A 127 -24.83 -0.45 1.02
N LEU A 128 -25.67 -0.11 0.05
CA LEU A 128 -25.20 0.47 -1.20
C LEU A 128 -24.91 1.96 -1.00
N PRO A 129 -23.79 2.46 -1.48
CA PRO A 129 -23.49 3.89 -1.39
C PRO A 129 -24.53 4.68 -2.18
N ASP A 130 -24.94 5.80 -1.62
CA ASP A 130 -25.59 6.84 -2.40
C ASP A 130 -24.59 7.29 -3.48
N ASP A 131 -25.01 7.36 -4.75
CA ASP A 131 -24.16 7.66 -5.92
C ASP A 131 -23.33 8.96 -5.77
N SER A 132 -23.66 9.79 -4.79
CA SER A 132 -23.00 11.07 -4.48
C SER A 132 -21.67 10.94 -3.71
N ARG A 133 -21.24 9.73 -3.26
CA ARG A 133 -20.08 9.53 -2.38
C ARG A 133 -18.96 8.67 -2.96
N LEU A 134 -18.94 8.43 -4.25
CA LEU A 134 -17.79 7.79 -4.88
C LEU A 134 -16.61 8.77 -4.83
N SER A 135 -15.80 8.67 -3.79
CA SER A 135 -14.47 9.26 -3.78
C SER A 135 -13.72 8.73 -5.00
N SER A 136 -13.16 9.62 -5.79
CA SER A 136 -12.28 9.23 -6.92
C SER A 136 -10.99 8.53 -6.45
N LEU A 137 -10.72 8.53 -5.14
CA LEU A 137 -9.55 7.95 -4.51
C LEU A 137 -9.88 6.62 -3.84
N SER A 138 -8.95 5.66 -3.94
CA SER A 138 -9.05 4.40 -3.22
C SER A 138 -8.84 4.57 -1.70
N ALA A 139 -9.28 3.59 -0.90
CA ALA A 139 -9.06 3.57 0.54
C ALA A 139 -7.55 3.67 0.89
N GLN A 140 -6.68 3.02 0.11
CA GLN A 140 -5.22 3.13 0.28
C GLN A 140 -4.71 4.54 0.00
N GLN A 141 -5.17 5.19 -1.07
CA GLN A 141 -4.76 6.56 -1.39
C GLN A 141 -5.19 7.56 -0.33
N LEU A 142 -6.39 7.40 0.24
CA LEU A 142 -6.85 8.23 1.35
C LEU A 142 -6.03 8.02 2.61
N HIS A 143 -5.65 6.78 2.88
CA HIS A 143 -4.78 6.44 4.00
C HIS A 143 -3.36 6.99 3.81
N ASP A 144 -2.79 6.84 2.62
CA ASP A 144 -1.43 7.28 2.28
C ASP A 144 -1.28 8.81 2.22
N ASP A 145 -2.38 9.54 2.23
CA ASP A 145 -2.37 11.01 2.30
C ASP A 145 -2.06 11.54 3.71
N ILE A 146 -2.08 10.65 4.70
CA ILE A 146 -1.79 10.95 6.09
C ILE A 146 -0.41 10.39 6.44
N LEU A 147 0.48 11.24 6.99
CA LEU A 147 1.76 10.80 7.53
C LEU A 147 1.56 10.28 8.95
N ASP A 148 1.57 8.96 9.10
CA ASP A 148 1.49 8.30 10.40
C ASP A 148 2.92 8.08 10.95
N ALA A 149 3.13 8.49 12.20
CA ALA A 149 4.40 8.28 12.88
C ALA A 149 4.78 6.79 12.95
N ASP A 150 3.79 5.91 13.14
CA ASP A 150 4.01 4.47 13.23
C ASP A 150 4.47 3.84 11.91
N ASP A 151 4.28 4.52 10.78
CA ASP A 151 4.79 4.08 9.48
C ASP A 151 6.31 4.24 9.35
N VAL A 152 6.91 5.16 10.09
CA VAL A 152 8.32 5.55 9.93
C VAL A 152 9.16 5.33 11.19
N LEU A 153 8.58 5.31 12.38
CA LEU A 153 9.32 5.09 13.62
C LEU A 153 9.82 3.65 13.79
N GLY A 154 10.93 3.52 14.52
CA GLY A 154 11.54 2.23 14.85
C GLY A 154 12.45 1.66 13.74
N LYS A 155 13.20 0.62 14.12
CA LYS A 155 14.04 -0.13 13.19
C LYS A 155 13.17 -1.01 12.29
N ARG A 156 13.38 -0.95 10.98
CA ARG A 156 12.66 -1.78 10.00
C ARG A 156 13.61 -2.58 9.14
N ILE A 157 13.16 -3.77 8.73
CA ILE A 157 13.87 -4.59 7.74
C ILE A 157 12.90 -4.77 6.57
N ILE A 158 13.31 -4.26 5.42
CA ILE A 158 12.52 -4.35 4.19
C ILE A 158 13.25 -5.19 3.14
N SER A 159 12.48 -5.77 2.24
CA SER A 159 13.00 -6.44 1.05
C SER A 159 12.56 -5.70 -0.20
N THR A 160 13.51 -5.42 -1.07
CA THR A 160 13.25 -4.84 -2.38
C THR A 160 13.37 -5.92 -3.47
N ARG A 161 13.04 -5.58 -4.70
CA ARG A 161 13.19 -6.50 -5.85
C ARG A 161 14.65 -6.94 -6.06
N LEU A 162 15.60 -6.08 -5.78
CA LEU A 162 17.02 -6.30 -6.06
C LEU A 162 17.82 -6.68 -4.82
N GLN A 163 17.34 -6.35 -3.63
CA GLN A 163 18.09 -6.56 -2.39
C GLN A 163 17.14 -6.97 -1.27
N HIS A 164 17.50 -8.05 -0.56
CA HIS A 164 16.77 -8.53 0.61
C HIS A 164 17.41 -8.00 1.90
N ASN A 165 16.58 -7.93 2.96
CA ASN A 165 17.03 -7.56 4.32
C ASN A 165 17.73 -6.20 4.41
N VAL A 166 17.19 -5.20 3.70
CA VAL A 166 17.65 -3.82 3.84
C VAL A 166 17.20 -3.30 5.20
N THR A 167 18.15 -3.00 6.07
CA THR A 167 17.86 -2.47 7.40
C THR A 167 17.76 -0.94 7.35
N ILE A 168 16.60 -0.42 7.72
CA ILE A 168 16.38 1.00 7.99
C ILE A 168 16.57 1.20 9.49
N ARG A 169 17.59 1.98 9.86
CA ARG A 169 17.85 2.30 11.27
C ARG A 169 16.85 3.32 11.78
N GLU A 170 16.53 3.23 13.07
CA GLU A 170 15.59 4.15 13.72
C GLU A 170 16.00 5.61 13.58
N GLU A 171 17.29 5.92 13.70
CA GLU A 171 17.80 7.30 13.58
C GLU A 171 17.52 7.87 12.18
N ASN A 172 17.65 7.05 11.13
CA ASN A 172 17.41 7.47 9.77
C ASN A 172 15.90 7.70 9.52
N ALA A 173 15.05 6.84 10.07
CA ALA A 173 13.60 6.96 9.96
C ALA A 173 13.10 8.22 10.70
N THR A 174 13.61 8.48 11.91
CA THR A 174 13.27 9.67 12.71
C THR A 174 13.73 10.95 12.02
N ALA A 175 14.93 10.97 11.44
CA ALA A 175 15.44 12.13 10.70
C ALA A 175 14.59 12.39 9.44
N ALA A 176 14.16 11.33 8.74
CA ALA A 176 13.27 11.46 7.58
C ALA A 176 11.90 12.05 7.98
N LEU A 177 11.31 11.55 9.08
CA LEU A 177 10.05 12.07 9.61
C LEU A 177 10.16 13.56 9.99
N GLU A 178 11.25 13.96 10.65
CA GLU A 178 11.49 15.36 10.99
C GLU A 178 11.53 16.26 9.75
N VAL A 179 12.26 15.84 8.71
CA VAL A 179 12.36 16.62 7.46
C VAL A 179 10.99 16.68 6.77
N MET A 180 10.27 15.57 6.66
CA MET A 180 8.95 15.53 6.03
C MET A 180 7.95 16.44 6.77
N SER A 181 7.93 16.40 8.10
CA SER A 181 7.04 17.23 8.92
C SER A 181 7.41 18.71 8.83
N ARG A 182 8.71 19.05 8.83
CA ARG A 182 9.21 20.43 8.73
C ARG A 182 8.80 21.09 7.43
N PHE A 183 8.83 20.36 6.33
CA PHE A 183 8.48 20.88 5.00
C PHE A 183 7.04 20.57 4.59
N ALA A 184 6.22 20.01 5.48
CA ALA A 184 4.85 19.56 5.19
C ALA A 184 4.78 18.71 3.90
N ALA A 185 5.74 17.80 3.74
CA ALA A 185 5.82 16.96 2.56
C ALA A 185 4.67 15.95 2.54
N ASN A 186 3.87 15.97 1.47
CA ASN A 186 2.80 15.01 1.31
C ASN A 186 3.37 13.62 0.93
N PRO A 187 3.05 12.54 1.68
CA PRO A 187 3.60 11.20 1.45
C PRO A 187 3.41 10.68 0.03
N LYS A 188 2.30 11.00 -0.65
CA LYS A 188 2.03 10.55 -2.03
C LYS A 188 3.04 11.06 -3.06
N TRP A 189 3.72 12.17 -2.77
CA TRP A 189 4.75 12.76 -3.62
C TRP A 189 6.17 12.27 -3.30
N LEU A 190 6.32 11.32 -2.36
CA LEU A 190 7.61 10.71 -2.06
C LEU A 190 8.02 9.78 -3.20
N ILE A 191 8.82 10.31 -4.10
CA ILE A 191 9.35 9.61 -5.26
C ILE A 191 10.83 9.38 -5.05
N TYR A 192 11.27 8.11 -5.12
CA TYR A 192 12.69 7.81 -5.09
C TYR A 192 13.35 8.35 -6.36
N LEU A 193 14.30 9.24 -6.16
CA LEU A 193 15.17 9.75 -7.21
C LEU A 193 16.54 9.14 -7.02
N PRO A 194 17.10 8.45 -8.02
CA PRO A 194 18.46 7.97 -7.94
C PRO A 194 19.41 9.16 -7.79
N PRO A 195 20.52 9.00 -7.06
CA PRO A 195 21.54 10.03 -7.01
C PRO A 195 22.05 10.34 -8.41
N THR A 196 22.42 11.57 -8.65
CA THR A 196 23.12 11.93 -9.89
C THR A 196 24.44 11.17 -9.95
N MET A 197 24.82 10.75 -11.15
CA MET A 197 26.14 10.14 -11.36
C MET A 197 27.23 11.10 -10.88
N SER A 198 28.24 10.55 -10.23
CA SER A 198 29.45 11.33 -9.93
C SER A 198 30.06 11.83 -11.24
N PRO A 199 30.51 13.08 -11.30
CA PRO A 199 31.23 13.56 -12.46
C PRO A 199 32.50 12.77 -12.65
N CYS A 200 33.01 12.71 -13.87
CA CYS A 200 34.34 12.22 -14.15
C CYS A 200 35.40 13.14 -13.49
N GLU A 201 36.62 12.65 -13.35
CA GLU A 201 37.72 13.47 -12.89
C GLU A 201 37.89 14.70 -13.77
N THR A 202 38.33 15.79 -13.15
CA THR A 202 38.61 17.02 -13.87
C THR A 202 39.87 16.89 -14.74
N SER A 203 39.95 17.70 -15.80
CA SER A 203 41.07 17.69 -16.71
C SER A 203 42.39 18.13 -16.03
N ASN A 204 43.46 17.46 -16.39
CA ASN A 204 44.83 17.84 -16.03
C ASN A 204 45.52 18.64 -17.15
N GLU A 205 44.80 19.02 -18.19
CA GLU A 205 45.37 19.81 -19.31
C GLU A 205 45.76 21.23 -18.86
N PRO A 206 47.01 21.65 -19.07
CA PRO A 206 47.45 22.95 -18.65
C PRO A 206 46.68 24.11 -19.30
N GLY A 207 46.19 25.04 -18.47
CA GLY A 207 45.44 26.20 -18.93
C GLY A 207 43.96 25.99 -19.20
N LEU A 208 43.42 24.77 -19.00
CA LEU A 208 42.03 24.45 -19.11
C LEU A 208 41.46 24.06 -17.75
N LEU A 209 40.30 24.62 -17.37
CA LEU A 209 39.59 24.24 -16.16
C LEU A 209 38.78 22.97 -16.38
N GLU A 210 38.28 22.80 -17.59
CA GLU A 210 37.45 21.66 -18.00
C GLU A 210 37.82 21.22 -19.40
N HIS A 211 38.08 19.91 -19.56
CA HIS A 211 38.34 19.31 -20.85
C HIS A 211 37.81 17.85 -20.83
N PRO A 212 37.18 17.36 -21.86
CA PRO A 212 36.51 16.05 -21.85
C PRO A 212 37.44 14.83 -21.97
N ALA A 213 38.77 15.03 -22.01
CA ALA A 213 39.71 13.93 -22.26
C ALA A 213 39.59 12.79 -21.21
N GLU A 214 39.50 13.15 -19.93
CA GLU A 214 39.37 12.17 -18.83
C GLU A 214 38.04 11.46 -18.89
N ALA A 215 36.96 12.19 -19.23
CA ALA A 215 35.62 11.57 -19.44
C ALA A 215 35.65 10.56 -20.57
N PHE A 216 36.24 10.90 -21.71
CA PHE A 216 36.40 9.97 -22.83
C PHE A 216 37.29 8.78 -22.48
N ALA A 217 38.39 8.99 -21.77
CA ALA A 217 39.25 7.92 -21.32
C ALA A 217 38.51 6.98 -20.36
N TYR A 218 37.76 7.52 -19.42
CA TYR A 218 36.94 6.75 -18.49
C TYR A 218 35.91 5.88 -19.23
N PHE A 219 35.08 6.47 -20.06
CA PHE A 219 34.04 5.72 -20.77
C PHE A 219 34.63 4.67 -21.72
N ARG A 220 35.76 4.97 -22.35
CA ARG A 220 36.48 3.99 -23.19
C ARG A 220 37.00 2.83 -22.34
N SER A 221 37.50 3.07 -21.14
CA SER A 221 37.96 2.01 -20.23
C SER A 221 36.82 1.12 -19.75
N GLN A 222 35.59 1.65 -19.71
CA GLN A 222 34.37 0.90 -19.41
C GLN A 222 33.77 0.15 -20.63
N GLY A 223 34.44 0.17 -21.77
CA GLY A 223 33.98 -0.52 -22.99
C GLY A 223 32.90 0.24 -23.75
N VAL A 224 32.62 1.50 -23.42
CA VAL A 224 31.66 2.35 -24.12
C VAL A 224 32.32 2.86 -25.39
N SER A 225 31.81 2.45 -26.57
CA SER A 225 32.37 2.81 -27.88
C SER A 225 31.84 4.13 -28.43
N GLN A 226 30.70 4.59 -27.93
CA GLN A 226 30.05 5.81 -28.40
C GLN A 226 29.47 6.58 -27.21
N VAL A 227 29.76 7.87 -27.15
CA VAL A 227 29.19 8.80 -26.16
C VAL A 227 28.47 9.93 -26.85
N VAL A 228 27.42 10.43 -26.24
CA VAL A 228 26.70 11.63 -26.66
C VAL A 228 27.15 12.78 -25.77
N CYS A 229 27.59 13.85 -26.38
CA CYS A 229 27.96 15.09 -25.69
C CYS A 229 26.85 16.12 -25.88
N GLU A 230 26.37 16.66 -24.75
CA GLU A 230 25.31 17.66 -24.75
C GLU A 230 25.79 18.91 -24.01
N GLU A 231 25.34 20.06 -24.46
CA GLU A 231 25.55 21.30 -23.72
C GLU A 231 24.71 21.28 -22.44
N LYS A 232 25.34 21.47 -21.29
CA LYS A 232 24.65 21.54 -20.01
C LYS A 232 24.14 22.96 -19.76
N HIS A 233 22.82 23.15 -19.87
CA HIS A 233 22.22 24.41 -19.53
C HIS A 233 22.12 24.59 -18.00
N MET A 234 22.37 25.80 -17.53
CA MET A 234 22.19 26.21 -16.14
C MET A 234 20.71 26.34 -15.84
N GLY A 235 20.28 25.73 -14.73
CA GLY A 235 18.88 25.77 -14.31
C GLY A 235 18.66 25.09 -12.96
N SER A 236 17.46 25.22 -12.46
CA SER A 236 17.03 24.49 -11.26
C SER A 236 16.65 23.05 -11.62
N ARG A 237 16.92 22.13 -10.68
CA ARG A 237 16.51 20.74 -10.86
C ARG A 237 14.98 20.65 -10.95
N ALA A 238 14.50 20.02 -11.97
CA ALA A 238 13.10 19.67 -12.12
C ALA A 238 12.94 18.14 -12.17
N VAL A 239 11.85 17.66 -11.62
CA VAL A 239 11.42 16.24 -11.74
C VAL A 239 10.07 16.24 -12.41
N VAL A 240 9.99 15.60 -13.56
CA VAL A 240 8.76 15.46 -14.31
C VAL A 240 8.35 13.99 -14.31
N VAL A 241 7.15 13.71 -13.82
CA VAL A 241 6.57 12.37 -13.84
C VAL A 241 5.51 12.33 -14.93
N ILE A 242 5.76 11.52 -15.93
CA ILE A 242 4.84 11.34 -17.05
C ILE A 242 4.12 10.02 -16.86
N CYS A 243 2.82 10.05 -16.66
CA CYS A 243 1.97 8.88 -16.60
C CYS A 243 1.46 8.50 -17.99
N ARG A 244 1.11 7.25 -18.18
CA ARG A 244 0.57 6.75 -19.46
C ARG A 244 -0.75 7.43 -19.82
N ASP A 245 -1.59 7.67 -18.83
CA ASP A 245 -2.92 8.27 -18.93
C ASP A 245 -3.33 8.89 -17.58
N GLU A 246 -4.45 9.60 -17.57
CA GLU A 246 -5.00 10.24 -16.36
C GLU A 246 -5.38 9.24 -15.28
N ASP A 247 -5.88 8.06 -15.65
CA ASP A 247 -6.23 7.00 -14.70
C ASP A 247 -4.99 6.48 -13.97
N SER A 248 -3.89 6.33 -14.67
CA SER A 248 -2.59 5.96 -14.06
C SER A 248 -2.07 7.04 -13.12
N ALA A 249 -2.23 8.32 -13.46
CA ALA A 249 -1.87 9.44 -12.59
C ALA A 249 -2.75 9.47 -11.33
N ARG A 250 -4.06 9.29 -11.51
CA ARG A 250 -5.02 9.23 -10.40
C ARG A 250 -4.72 8.06 -9.47
N GLN A 251 -4.52 6.86 -10.00
CA GLN A 251 -4.21 5.68 -9.20
C GLN A 251 -2.91 5.83 -8.42
N ARG A 252 -1.87 6.42 -9.03
CA ARG A 252 -0.54 6.48 -8.41
C ARG A 252 -0.36 7.67 -7.47
N PHE A 253 -0.94 8.82 -7.81
CA PHE A 253 -0.69 10.07 -7.11
C PHE A 253 -1.93 10.71 -6.50
N GLY A 254 -3.12 10.15 -6.71
CA GLY A 254 -4.36 10.72 -6.22
C GLY A 254 -4.73 12.06 -6.87
N VAL A 255 -4.23 12.35 -8.06
CA VAL A 255 -4.54 13.57 -8.79
C VAL A 255 -5.95 13.46 -9.35
N ALA A 256 -6.87 14.32 -8.91
CA ALA A 256 -8.28 14.28 -9.30
C ALA A 256 -8.53 14.87 -10.70
N ASP A 257 -7.79 15.92 -11.06
CA ASP A 257 -7.85 16.59 -12.35
C ASP A 257 -6.46 16.57 -12.97
N GLY A 258 -6.39 16.24 -14.26
CA GLY A 258 -5.12 16.20 -14.99
C GLY A 258 -4.51 17.60 -15.13
N GLU A 259 -4.06 18.17 -14.02
CA GLU A 259 -3.18 19.32 -14.05
C GLU A 259 -1.77 18.84 -14.39
N THR A 260 -1.39 19.16 -15.58
CA THR A 260 -0.02 19.14 -16.07
C THR A 260 0.76 20.32 -15.53
#